data_7525f401d585f2b359f50d19c70ad89e
#
_entry.id   7525f401d585f2b359f50d19c70ad89e
#
_cell.length_a   1.000
_cell.length_b   1.000
_cell.length_c   1.000
_cell.angle_alpha   90.00
_cell.angle_beta   90.00
_cell.angle_gamma   90.00
#
_symmetry.space_group_name_H-M   'P 1'
#
loop_
_entity.id
_entity.type
_entity.pdbx_description
1 polymer ?
#
loop_
_entity_poly.entity_id
_entity_poly.type
_entity_poly.pdbx_seq_one_letter_code
_entity_poly.pdbx_strand_id
1 'polypeptide(L)'
;MSETEIREALDRHWAASDANEFNVEHDIYRDDAVLEYPQSGERIRGRHNIQASRVAQPNAKRFKVRRIIGRGDLWVTEFILTYDGQPSFSVSIMEFLDGRVAHETQYFGDPFEPGPSRAHLVERMG
;
A
#
# COMPACT_ATOMS: atom_id res chain seq x y z
N MET A 1 18.14 10.26 4.72
CA MET A 1 17.65 9.04 5.38
C MET A 1 18.28 7.82 4.72
N SER A 2 18.81 6.90 5.50
CA SER A 2 19.41 5.68 4.95
C SER A 2 18.34 4.69 4.49
N GLU A 3 18.71 3.71 3.67
CA GLU A 3 17.79 2.66 3.24
C GLU A 3 17.28 1.83 4.42
N THR A 4 18.13 1.59 5.42
CA THR A 4 17.72 0.90 6.65
C THR A 4 16.67 1.70 7.41
N GLU A 5 16.82 3.01 7.53
CA GLU A 5 15.84 3.87 8.18
C GLU A 5 14.51 3.90 7.42
N ILE A 6 14.56 3.90 6.09
CA ILE A 6 13.36 3.83 5.27
C ILE A 6 12.64 2.49 5.46
N ARG A 7 13.38 1.37 5.48
CA ARG A 7 12.77 0.06 5.74
C ARG A 7 12.10 -0.01 7.10
N GLU A 8 12.75 0.53 8.13
CA GLU A 8 12.16 0.60 9.47
C GLU A 8 10.89 1.43 9.49
N ALA A 9 10.89 2.57 8.79
CA ALA A 9 9.70 3.42 8.68
C ALA A 9 8.56 2.70 7.94
N LEU A 10 8.87 1.95 6.89
CA LEU A 10 7.90 1.17 6.13
C LEU A 10 7.35 0.01 6.96
N ASP A 11 8.20 -0.73 7.67
CA ASP A 11 7.74 -1.82 8.55
C ASP A 11 6.79 -1.29 9.61
N ARG A 12 7.12 -0.16 10.22
CA ARG A 12 6.27 0.50 11.21
C ARG A 12 4.93 0.96 10.60
N HIS A 13 4.99 1.55 9.41
CA HIS A 13 3.81 2.00 8.68
C HIS A 13 2.83 0.85 8.41
N TRP A 14 3.32 -0.26 7.85
CA TRP A 14 2.46 -1.39 7.49
C TRP A 14 1.94 -2.13 8.73
N ALA A 15 2.74 -2.24 9.79
CA ALA A 15 2.27 -2.80 11.05
C ALA A 15 1.14 -1.95 11.66
N ALA A 16 1.28 -0.63 11.60
CA ALA A 16 0.26 0.29 12.07
C ALA A 16 -1.01 0.24 11.21
N SER A 17 -0.84 0.07 9.89
CA SER A 17 -1.96 -0.11 8.96
C SER A 17 -2.78 -1.35 9.32
N ASP A 18 -2.12 -2.46 9.60
CA ASP A 18 -2.76 -3.71 9.99
C ASP A 18 -3.48 -3.59 11.35
N ALA A 19 -2.91 -2.84 12.27
CA ALA A 19 -3.44 -2.66 13.62
C ALA A 19 -4.46 -1.51 13.74
N ASN A 20 -4.75 -0.79 12.66
CA ASN A 20 -5.61 0.40 12.65
C ASN A 20 -5.13 1.51 13.59
N GLU A 21 -3.81 1.66 13.71
CA GLU A 21 -3.18 2.74 14.45
C GLU A 21 -2.98 3.94 13.52
N PHE A 22 -4.05 4.66 13.22
CA PHE A 22 -4.09 5.65 12.15
C PHE A 22 -3.04 6.75 12.27
N ASN A 23 -2.77 7.25 13.47
CA ASN A 23 -1.78 8.31 13.64
C ASN A 23 -0.36 7.81 13.33
N VAL A 24 -0.02 6.61 13.79
CA VAL A 24 1.28 6.00 13.52
C VAL A 24 1.40 5.64 12.03
N GLU A 25 0.36 5.09 11.45
CA GLU A 25 0.30 4.72 10.03
C GLU A 25 0.65 5.91 9.14
N HIS A 26 0.08 7.09 9.44
CA HIS A 26 0.19 8.26 8.57
C HIS A 26 1.36 9.19 8.90
N ASP A 27 2.15 8.87 9.92
CA ASP A 27 3.35 9.62 10.28
C ASP A 27 4.43 9.57 9.17
N ILE A 28 4.40 8.55 8.33
CA ILE A 28 5.35 8.40 7.23
C ILE A 28 5.18 9.46 6.15
N TYR A 29 3.99 10.09 6.05
CA TYR A 29 3.67 11.04 5.00
C TYR A 29 4.09 12.45 5.34
N ARG A 30 4.54 13.19 4.33
CA ARG A 30 4.66 14.65 4.41
C ARG A 30 3.26 15.25 4.57
N ASP A 31 3.19 16.45 5.16
CA ASP A 31 1.93 17.18 5.26
C ASP A 31 1.29 17.44 3.89
N ASP A 32 2.13 17.65 2.87
CA ASP A 32 1.71 17.94 1.50
C ASP A 32 1.72 16.68 0.60
N ALA A 33 1.78 15.48 1.17
CA ALA A 33 1.80 14.25 0.40
C ALA A 33 0.58 14.11 -0.52
N VAL A 34 0.78 13.43 -1.63
CA VAL A 34 -0.27 13.13 -2.60
C VAL A 34 -0.38 11.62 -2.76
N LEU A 35 -1.60 11.11 -2.66
CA LEU A 35 -1.92 9.71 -2.90
C LEU A 35 -2.76 9.61 -4.17
N GLU A 36 -2.37 8.71 -5.08
CA GLU A 36 -3.07 8.51 -6.33
C GLU A 36 -3.55 7.08 -6.48
N TYR A 37 -4.78 6.93 -6.98
CA TYR A 37 -5.40 5.67 -7.35
C TYR A 37 -5.66 5.67 -8.85
N PRO A 38 -4.70 5.24 -9.69
CA PRO A 38 -4.87 5.30 -11.15
C PRO A 38 -6.07 4.53 -11.68
N GLN A 39 -6.43 3.43 -11.01
CA GLN A 39 -7.54 2.59 -11.45
C GLN A 39 -8.90 3.29 -11.40
N SER A 40 -9.10 4.18 -10.44
CA SER A 40 -10.31 4.98 -10.32
C SER A 40 -10.15 6.40 -10.84
N GLY A 41 -8.89 6.82 -11.10
CA GLY A 41 -8.57 8.17 -11.52
C GLY A 41 -8.64 9.20 -10.39
N GLU A 42 -8.56 8.74 -9.14
CA GLU A 42 -8.68 9.63 -7.97
C GLU A 42 -7.31 10.05 -7.43
N ARG A 43 -7.28 11.25 -6.87
CA ARG A 43 -6.12 11.81 -6.17
C ARG A 43 -6.57 12.42 -4.86
N ILE A 44 -5.82 12.13 -3.79
CA ILE A 44 -6.04 12.73 -2.48
C ILE A 44 -4.82 13.58 -2.14
N ARG A 45 -5.05 14.84 -1.79
CA ARG A 45 -3.98 15.77 -1.43
C ARG A 45 -3.95 16.02 0.07
N GLY A 46 -2.74 15.87 0.63
CA GLY A 46 -2.45 16.18 2.02
C GLY A 46 -2.64 15.01 2.96
N ARG A 47 -1.72 14.90 3.93
CA ARG A 47 -1.72 13.84 4.93
C ARG A 47 -3.05 13.75 5.69
N HIS A 48 -3.62 14.90 6.03
CA HIS A 48 -4.89 14.94 6.76
C HIS A 48 -6.02 14.26 5.97
N ASN A 49 -6.13 14.55 4.68
CA ASN A 49 -7.16 13.96 3.83
C ASN A 49 -6.89 12.47 3.55
N ILE A 50 -5.62 12.09 3.41
CA ILE A 50 -5.25 10.69 3.24
C ILE A 50 -5.70 9.88 4.47
N GLN A 51 -5.39 10.37 5.65
CA GLN A 51 -5.81 9.72 6.91
C GLN A 51 -7.33 9.67 7.02
N ALA A 52 -8.01 10.79 6.72
CA ALA A 52 -9.47 10.85 6.78
C ALA A 52 -10.14 9.81 5.88
N SER A 53 -9.60 9.60 4.68
CA SER A 53 -10.12 8.61 3.74
C SER A 53 -10.02 7.18 4.29
N ARG A 54 -8.95 6.89 5.01
CA ARG A 54 -8.71 5.56 5.59
C ARG A 54 -9.52 5.32 6.85
N VAL A 55 -9.70 6.33 7.67
CA VAL A 55 -10.57 6.27 8.84
C VAL A 55 -12.03 6.06 8.43
N ALA A 56 -12.43 6.62 7.29
CA ALA A 56 -13.80 6.51 6.78
C ALA A 56 -14.11 5.14 6.16
N GLN A 57 -13.09 4.27 5.95
CA GLN A 57 -13.29 2.95 5.37
C GLN A 57 -14.11 2.06 6.33
N PRO A 58 -15.32 1.61 5.90
CA PRO A 58 -16.23 0.88 6.82
C PRO A 58 -15.88 -0.58 7.02
N ASN A 59 -15.05 -1.16 6.16
CA ASN A 59 -14.76 -2.58 6.19
C ASN A 59 -13.65 -2.92 7.18
N ALA A 60 -13.75 -4.08 7.82
CA ALA A 60 -12.67 -4.63 8.62
C ALA A 60 -11.50 -4.97 7.70
N LYS A 61 -10.34 -4.40 7.95
CA LYS A 61 -9.19 -4.55 7.05
C LYS A 61 -8.00 -5.16 7.76
N ARG A 62 -7.25 -5.99 7.01
CA ARG A 62 -5.99 -6.55 7.43
C ARG A 62 -4.98 -6.38 6.29
N PHE A 63 -3.72 -6.20 6.66
CA PHE A 63 -2.61 -6.05 5.72
C PHE A 63 -1.60 -7.16 5.96
N LYS A 64 -1.20 -7.83 4.88
CA LYS A 64 -0.10 -8.81 4.92
C LYS A 64 0.94 -8.40 3.89
N VAL A 65 2.06 -7.89 4.36
CA VAL A 65 3.17 -7.51 3.50
C VAL A 65 3.85 -8.77 2.98
N ARG A 66 4.03 -8.85 1.66
CA ARG A 66 4.77 -9.93 1.01
C ARG A 66 6.24 -9.58 0.86
N ARG A 67 6.54 -8.38 0.40
CA ARG A 67 7.91 -7.89 0.27
C ARG A 67 7.95 -6.37 0.12
N ILE A 68 9.08 -5.81 0.49
CA ILE A 68 9.38 -4.39 0.32
C ILE A 68 10.69 -4.32 -0.47
N ILE A 69 10.65 -3.63 -1.60
CA ILE A 69 11.78 -3.47 -2.49
C ILE A 69 11.96 -1.99 -2.78
N GLY A 70 13.20 -1.51 -2.71
CA GLY A 70 13.45 -0.13 -3.05
C GLY A 70 14.92 0.23 -3.03
N ARG A 71 15.17 1.44 -3.50
CA ARG A 71 16.49 2.03 -3.55
C ARG A 71 16.35 3.54 -3.59
N GLY A 72 17.19 4.24 -2.82
CA GLY A 72 17.12 5.69 -2.76
C GLY A 72 15.74 6.15 -2.27
N ASP A 73 15.08 6.97 -3.06
CA ASP A 73 13.80 7.58 -2.68
C ASP A 73 12.57 6.81 -3.19
N LEU A 74 12.77 5.74 -3.95
CA LEU A 74 11.67 4.98 -4.55
C LEU A 74 11.53 3.60 -3.91
N TRP A 75 10.36 3.33 -3.33
CA TRP A 75 10.10 2.09 -2.60
C TRP A 75 8.75 1.48 -2.99
N VAL A 76 8.77 0.18 -3.24
CA VAL A 76 7.59 -0.59 -3.62
C VAL A 76 7.29 -1.62 -2.54
N THR A 77 6.05 -1.66 -2.08
CA THR A 77 5.56 -2.68 -1.16
C THR A 77 4.49 -3.51 -1.87
N GLU A 78 4.69 -4.81 -1.92
CA GLU A 78 3.69 -5.76 -2.39
C GLU A 78 2.98 -6.36 -1.17
N PHE A 79 1.65 -6.27 -1.14
CA PHE A 79 0.90 -6.72 0.03
C PHE A 79 -0.47 -7.28 -0.37
N ILE A 80 -1.04 -8.05 0.54
CA ILE A 80 -2.43 -8.50 0.43
C ILE A 80 -3.23 -7.69 1.42
N LEU A 81 -4.20 -6.92 0.91
CA LEU A 81 -5.15 -6.18 1.70
C LEU A 81 -6.45 -6.96 1.72
N THR A 82 -6.93 -7.27 2.93
CA THR A 82 -8.17 -8.03 3.09
C THR A 82 -9.23 -7.11 3.68
N TYR A 83 -10.36 -7.00 2.99
CA TYR A 83 -11.55 -6.30 3.46
C TYR A 83 -12.62 -7.33 3.78
N ASP A 84 -13.04 -7.42 5.05
CA ASP A 84 -14.05 -8.38 5.50
C ASP A 84 -13.78 -9.81 5.01
N GLY A 85 -12.51 -10.21 5.03
CA GLY A 85 -12.08 -11.53 4.58
C GLY A 85 -11.86 -11.68 3.08
N GLN A 86 -12.15 -10.66 2.27
CA GLN A 86 -11.95 -10.70 0.81
C GLN A 86 -10.59 -10.11 0.45
N PRO A 87 -9.68 -10.88 -0.18
CA PRO A 87 -8.34 -10.42 -0.48
C PRO A 87 -8.29 -9.51 -1.70
N SER A 88 -7.38 -8.54 -1.65
CA SER A 88 -6.98 -7.72 -2.78
C SER A 88 -5.45 -7.78 -2.88
N PHE A 89 -4.95 -8.14 -4.05
CA PHE A 89 -3.50 -8.18 -4.32
C PHE A 89 -3.06 -6.78 -4.70
N SER A 90 -2.22 -6.18 -3.87
CA SER A 90 -2.02 -4.74 -3.90
C SER A 90 -0.55 -4.36 -3.98
N VAL A 91 -0.30 -3.20 -4.56
CA VAL A 91 1.04 -2.61 -4.65
C VAL A 91 0.97 -1.15 -4.26
N SER A 92 1.89 -0.73 -3.39
CA SER A 92 2.12 0.66 -3.03
C SER A 92 3.48 1.07 -3.58
N ILE A 93 3.52 2.18 -4.30
CA ILE A 93 4.74 2.79 -4.81
C ILE A 93 4.90 4.12 -4.12
N MET A 94 5.92 4.24 -3.26
CA MET A 94 6.17 5.44 -2.47
C MET A 94 7.43 6.15 -2.93
N GLU A 95 7.31 7.46 -3.10
CA GLU A 95 8.41 8.36 -3.44
C GLU A 95 8.66 9.27 -2.23
N PHE A 96 9.87 9.18 -1.68
CA PHE A 96 10.26 9.93 -0.48
C PHE A 96 10.91 11.25 -0.85
N LEU A 97 10.71 12.26 -0.01
CA LEU A 97 11.38 13.55 -0.09
C LEU A 97 11.62 14.04 1.34
N ASP A 98 12.88 14.35 1.65
CA ASP A 98 13.28 14.80 2.99
C ASP A 98 12.83 13.84 4.10
N GLY A 99 12.96 12.53 3.86
CA GLY A 99 12.70 11.49 4.84
C GLY A 99 11.24 11.09 5.02
N ARG A 100 10.31 11.67 4.26
CA ARG A 100 8.89 11.31 4.29
C ARG A 100 8.32 11.14 2.89
N VAL A 101 7.21 10.42 2.81
CA VAL A 101 6.54 10.17 1.54
C VAL A 101 5.92 11.46 1.01
N ALA A 102 6.35 11.85 -0.19
CA ALA A 102 5.79 12.98 -0.91
C ALA A 102 4.69 12.54 -1.87
N HIS A 103 4.80 11.33 -2.43
CA HIS A 103 3.86 10.82 -3.41
C HIS A 103 3.73 9.31 -3.24
N GLU A 104 2.51 8.84 -3.22
CA GLU A 104 2.21 7.41 -3.20
C GLU A 104 1.25 7.08 -4.32
N THR A 105 1.51 5.97 -5.02
CA THR A 105 0.60 5.40 -6.01
C THR A 105 0.20 4.02 -5.54
N GLN A 106 -1.09 3.71 -5.51
CA GLN A 106 -1.58 2.39 -5.11
C GLN A 106 -2.43 1.77 -6.21
N TYR A 107 -2.19 0.48 -6.42
CA TYR A 107 -2.97 -0.38 -7.31
C TYR A 107 -3.55 -1.53 -6.51
N PHE A 108 -4.79 -1.91 -6.83
CA PHE A 108 -5.49 -3.00 -6.17
C PHE A 108 -6.00 -3.97 -7.22
N GLY A 109 -5.83 -5.26 -6.96
CA GLY A 109 -6.26 -6.31 -7.88
C GLY A 109 -7.06 -7.37 -7.16
N ASP A 110 -8.32 -7.55 -7.56
CA ASP A 110 -9.14 -8.63 -7.04
C ASP A 110 -8.71 -9.97 -7.65
N PRO A 111 -8.89 -11.09 -6.93
CA PRO A 111 -8.70 -12.41 -7.53
C PRO A 111 -9.60 -12.58 -8.76
N PHE A 112 -9.14 -13.35 -9.72
CA PHE A 112 -9.94 -13.67 -10.90
C PHE A 112 -9.71 -15.13 -11.31
N GLU A 113 -10.63 -15.65 -12.11
CA GLU A 113 -10.56 -17.02 -12.59
C GLU A 113 -9.38 -17.23 -13.55
N PRO A 114 -8.74 -18.43 -13.53
CA PRO A 114 -7.69 -18.75 -14.49
C PRO A 114 -8.17 -18.60 -15.92
N GLY A 115 -7.32 -18.05 -16.79
CA GLY A 115 -7.65 -17.89 -18.21
C GLY A 115 -7.66 -19.25 -18.93
N PRO A 116 -8.73 -19.60 -19.65
CA PRO A 116 -8.85 -20.91 -20.31
C PRO A 116 -7.80 -21.12 -21.41
N SER A 117 -7.35 -20.07 -22.07
CA SER A 117 -6.38 -20.18 -23.16
C SER A 117 -5.00 -20.69 -22.73
N ARG A 118 -4.66 -20.60 -21.45
CA ARG A 118 -3.36 -21.05 -20.92
C ARG A 118 -3.48 -22.25 -20.00
N ALA A 119 -4.66 -22.87 -19.91
CA ALA A 119 -4.92 -23.94 -18.96
C ALA A 119 -3.94 -25.12 -19.06
N HIS A 120 -3.48 -25.45 -20.27
CA HIS A 120 -2.55 -26.55 -20.51
C HIS A 120 -1.08 -26.21 -20.22
N LEU A 121 -0.79 -24.94 -19.91
CA LEU A 121 0.57 -24.44 -19.71
C LEU A 121 0.86 -24.07 -18.26
N VAL A 122 -0.16 -24.03 -17.41
CA VAL A 122 -0.04 -23.54 -16.03
C VAL A 122 -0.20 -24.64 -15.02
N GLU A 123 0.32 -24.40 -13.82
CA GLU A 123 0.04 -25.20 -12.64
C GLU A 123 -0.49 -24.30 -11.54
N ARG A 124 -1.17 -24.87 -10.56
CA ARG A 124 -1.70 -24.06 -9.44
C ARG A 124 -0.57 -23.69 -8.50
N MET A 125 -0.58 -22.45 -8.04
CA MET A 125 0.31 -22.00 -6.99
C MET A 125 -0.08 -22.68 -5.68
N GLY A 126 0.87 -23.29 -5.08
CA GLY A 126 0.80 -24.06 -3.87
C GLY A 126 -0.26 -23.93 -2.84
#